data_d6eae4e4cf4f2345700cba7e4b179729
#
_entry.id   d6eae4e4cf4f2345700cba7e4b179729
#
_cell.length_a   1.000
_cell.length_b   1.000
_cell.length_c   1.000
_cell.angle_alpha   90.00
_cell.angle_beta   90.00
_cell.angle_gamma   90.00
#
_symmetry.space_group_name_H-M   'P 1'
#
loop_
_entity.id
_entity.type
_entity.pdbx_description
1 polymer ?
#
loop_
_entity_poly.entity_id
_entity_poly.type
_entity_poly.pdbx_seq_one_letter_code
_entity_poly.pdbx_strand_id
1 'polypeptide(L)'
;QTNAIGLRAAAGRYGGTFAHKDIAFEFGMWISPEFKVYLIKEFQRLKDAEHDHLRLEWNLQRTLAKVNYRIHTDAIKETLLPAEVSKAQAAVVYANEADLLNVALFGKTAREWRAENPDAEGNIRDQSTLEQLVVLSNLESLNAVLVRQDLAQPERLVRLNQIAISQMRSLLTSS
;
A
#
# COMPACT_ATOMS: atom_id res chain seq x y z
N GLN A 1 -8.82 0.55 -38.68
CA GLN A 1 -9.50 -0.64 -39.20
C GLN A 1 -9.45 -1.69 -38.10
N THR A 2 -10.58 -1.84 -37.40
CA THR A 2 -10.79 -2.94 -36.46
C THR A 2 -11.01 -4.20 -37.24
N ASN A 3 -10.04 -5.10 -37.26
CA ASN A 3 -10.16 -6.42 -37.90
C ASN A 3 -10.98 -7.36 -36.96
N ALA A 4 -12.17 -6.92 -36.58
CA ALA A 4 -13.09 -7.71 -35.78
C ALA A 4 -13.85 -8.66 -36.69
N ILE A 5 -13.38 -9.91 -36.82
CA ILE A 5 -14.17 -11.01 -37.35
C ILE A 5 -15.25 -11.28 -36.29
N GLY A 6 -16.39 -10.56 -36.40
CA GLY A 6 -17.46 -10.66 -35.41
C GLY A 6 -18.15 -12.01 -35.40
N LEU A 7 -18.32 -12.63 -36.59
CA LEU A 7 -19.07 -13.87 -36.80
C LEU A 7 -18.38 -14.76 -37.84
N ARG A 8 -18.29 -16.07 -37.56
CA ARG A 8 -17.84 -17.08 -38.50
C ARG A 8 -18.82 -18.26 -38.50
N ALA A 9 -19.39 -18.55 -39.65
CA ALA A 9 -20.27 -19.70 -39.83
C ALA A 9 -19.56 -20.79 -40.64
N ALA A 10 -19.70 -22.04 -40.23
CA ALA A 10 -19.23 -23.21 -40.95
C ALA A 10 -20.40 -24.21 -41.14
N ALA A 11 -20.60 -24.68 -42.37
CA ALA A 11 -21.63 -25.67 -42.70
C ALA A 11 -21.09 -27.11 -42.52
N GLY A 12 -21.97 -28.06 -42.23
CA GLY A 12 -21.66 -29.49 -42.16
C GLY A 12 -21.94 -30.09 -40.78
N ARG A 13 -21.72 -31.43 -40.66
CA ARG A 13 -22.02 -32.21 -39.44
C ARG A 13 -21.29 -31.68 -38.17
N TYR A 14 -20.14 -31.06 -38.35
CA TYR A 14 -19.33 -30.44 -37.30
C TYR A 14 -19.26 -28.91 -37.46
N GLY A 15 -20.17 -28.35 -38.25
CA GLY A 15 -20.29 -26.91 -38.46
C GLY A 15 -20.96 -26.22 -37.29
N GLY A 16 -20.97 -24.89 -37.34
CA GLY A 16 -21.61 -24.05 -36.31
C GLY A 16 -21.35 -22.58 -36.60
N THR A 17 -21.96 -21.75 -35.79
CA THR A 17 -21.72 -20.29 -35.80
C THR A 17 -20.87 -19.94 -34.59
N PHE A 18 -19.73 -19.34 -34.87
CA PHE A 18 -18.79 -18.85 -33.86
C PHE A 18 -18.83 -17.33 -33.86
N ALA A 19 -18.93 -16.73 -32.70
CA ALA A 19 -18.98 -15.28 -32.51
C ALA A 19 -17.86 -14.84 -31.58
N HIS A 20 -17.42 -13.57 -31.74
CA HIS A 20 -16.61 -12.94 -30.68
C HIS A 20 -17.39 -12.99 -29.36
N LYS A 21 -16.67 -13.16 -28.24
CA LYS A 21 -17.28 -13.32 -26.91
C LYS A 21 -18.33 -12.25 -26.59
N ASP A 22 -18.05 -10.98 -26.94
CA ASP A 22 -18.96 -9.87 -26.64
C ASP A 22 -20.26 -9.98 -27.43
N ILE A 23 -20.19 -10.41 -28.71
CA ILE A 23 -21.37 -10.66 -29.54
C ILE A 23 -22.15 -11.88 -29.03
N ALA A 24 -21.45 -12.93 -28.58
CA ALA A 24 -22.08 -14.11 -28.02
C ALA A 24 -22.83 -13.79 -26.71
N PHE A 25 -22.25 -12.95 -25.86
CA PHE A 25 -22.88 -12.48 -24.62
C PHE A 25 -24.10 -11.61 -24.91
N GLU A 26 -24.02 -10.65 -25.87
CA GLU A 26 -25.14 -9.80 -26.28
C GLU A 26 -26.27 -10.62 -26.82
N PHE A 27 -25.97 -11.61 -27.67
CA PHE A 27 -26.96 -12.53 -28.25
C PHE A 27 -27.61 -13.40 -27.14
N GLY A 28 -26.84 -13.89 -26.22
CA GLY A 28 -27.34 -14.67 -25.05
C GLY A 28 -28.29 -13.82 -24.20
N MET A 29 -27.95 -12.58 -23.91
CA MET A 29 -28.80 -11.63 -23.17
C MET A 29 -30.10 -11.30 -23.90
N TRP A 30 -30.09 -11.28 -25.25
CA TRP A 30 -31.26 -11.04 -26.06
C TRP A 30 -32.19 -12.25 -26.09
N ILE A 31 -31.64 -13.47 -26.16
CA ILE A 31 -32.44 -14.72 -26.22
C ILE A 31 -33.05 -15.08 -24.87
N SER A 32 -32.30 -14.90 -23.77
CA SER A 32 -32.71 -15.32 -22.43
C SER A 32 -32.62 -14.17 -21.42
N PRO A 33 -33.78 -13.64 -21.01
CA PRO A 33 -33.83 -12.68 -19.88
C PRO A 33 -33.21 -13.23 -18.60
N GLU A 34 -33.33 -14.53 -18.35
CA GLU A 34 -32.72 -15.21 -17.18
C GLU A 34 -31.20 -15.18 -17.26
N PHE A 35 -30.62 -15.39 -18.45
CA PHE A 35 -29.18 -15.28 -18.68
C PHE A 35 -28.70 -13.85 -18.43
N LYS A 36 -29.44 -12.84 -18.85
CA LYS A 36 -29.13 -11.43 -18.55
C LYS A 36 -29.11 -11.17 -17.05
N VAL A 37 -30.11 -11.64 -16.30
CA VAL A 37 -30.17 -11.48 -14.85
C VAL A 37 -29.03 -12.21 -14.18
N TYR A 38 -28.66 -13.41 -14.63
CA TYR A 38 -27.52 -14.16 -14.14
C TYR A 38 -26.21 -13.38 -14.32
N LEU A 39 -25.95 -12.84 -15.51
CA LEU A 39 -24.74 -12.04 -15.78
C LEU A 39 -24.67 -10.81 -14.89
N ILE A 40 -25.78 -10.09 -14.67
CA ILE A 40 -25.82 -8.92 -13.80
C ILE A 40 -25.47 -9.33 -12.36
N LYS A 41 -26.06 -10.42 -11.85
CA LYS A 41 -25.78 -10.92 -10.51
C LYS A 41 -24.32 -11.35 -10.35
N GLU A 42 -23.76 -12.03 -11.34
CA GLU A 42 -22.37 -12.49 -11.30
C GLU A 42 -21.41 -11.30 -11.35
N PHE A 43 -21.71 -10.28 -12.16
CA PHE A 43 -20.94 -9.04 -12.17
C PHE A 43 -20.98 -8.31 -10.82
N GLN A 44 -22.15 -8.24 -10.18
CA GLN A 44 -22.29 -7.66 -8.84
C GLN A 44 -21.48 -8.45 -7.82
N ARG A 45 -21.58 -9.79 -7.84
CA ARG A 45 -20.81 -10.67 -6.96
C ARG A 45 -19.29 -10.47 -7.10
N LEU A 46 -18.80 -10.35 -8.35
CA LEU A 46 -17.38 -10.10 -8.62
C LEU A 46 -16.93 -8.74 -8.11
N LYS A 47 -17.76 -7.71 -8.31
CA LYS A 47 -17.50 -6.37 -7.78
C LYS A 47 -17.45 -6.33 -6.24
N ASP A 48 -18.40 -7.01 -5.61
CA ASP A 48 -18.43 -7.10 -4.14
C ASP A 48 -17.21 -7.86 -3.61
N ALA A 49 -16.81 -8.96 -4.26
CA ALA A 49 -15.62 -9.72 -3.93
C ALA A 49 -14.32 -8.90 -4.10
N GLU A 50 -14.23 -8.10 -5.16
CA GLU A 50 -13.10 -7.17 -5.38
C GLU A 50 -13.04 -6.11 -4.28
N HIS A 51 -14.18 -5.51 -3.92
CA HIS A 51 -14.26 -4.55 -2.82
C HIS A 51 -13.88 -5.15 -1.46
N ASP A 52 -14.30 -6.37 -1.18
CA ASP A 52 -13.97 -7.06 0.07
C ASP A 52 -12.48 -7.41 0.13
N HIS A 53 -11.87 -7.79 -1.00
CA HIS A 53 -10.44 -8.05 -1.10
C HIS A 53 -9.62 -6.77 -0.83
N LEU A 54 -9.97 -5.66 -1.47
CA LEU A 54 -9.32 -4.35 -1.24
C LEU A 54 -9.48 -3.88 0.21
N ARG A 55 -10.64 -4.10 0.83
CA ARG A 55 -10.88 -3.79 2.25
C ARG A 55 -10.03 -4.66 3.18
N LEU A 56 -9.87 -5.95 2.85
CA LEU A 56 -9.05 -6.87 3.62
C LEU A 56 -7.58 -6.49 3.56
N GLU A 57 -7.05 -6.18 2.37
CA GLU A 57 -5.68 -5.71 2.18
C GLU A 57 -5.43 -4.41 2.94
N TRP A 58 -6.31 -3.45 2.82
CA TRP A 58 -6.25 -2.18 3.55
C TRP A 58 -6.24 -2.39 5.07
N ASN A 59 -7.12 -3.24 5.58
CA ASN A 59 -7.21 -3.53 7.01
C ASN A 59 -5.95 -4.25 7.52
N LEU A 60 -5.40 -5.18 6.74
CA LEU A 60 -4.16 -5.88 7.08
C LEU A 60 -2.99 -4.92 7.15
N GLN A 61 -2.82 -4.06 6.15
CA GLN A 61 -1.74 -3.07 6.11
C GLN A 61 -1.85 -2.07 7.26
N ARG A 62 -3.06 -1.58 7.55
CA ARG A 62 -3.32 -0.70 8.69
C ARG A 62 -2.99 -1.37 10.02
N THR A 63 -3.28 -2.64 10.15
CA THR A 63 -2.97 -3.43 11.36
C THR A 63 -1.46 -3.61 11.50
N LEU A 64 -0.75 -3.96 10.42
CA LEU A 64 0.71 -4.10 10.43
C LEU A 64 1.41 -2.78 10.76
N ALA A 65 0.98 -1.67 10.16
CA ALA A 65 1.51 -0.35 10.48
C ALA A 65 1.32 0.00 11.97
N LYS A 66 0.16 -0.31 12.54
CA LYS A 66 -0.13 -0.10 13.97
C LYS A 66 0.78 -0.93 14.88
N VAL A 67 1.00 -2.20 14.52
CA VAL A 67 1.89 -3.11 15.27
C VAL A 67 3.33 -2.63 15.20
N ASN A 68 3.84 -2.32 14.01
CA ASN A 68 5.21 -1.86 13.84
C ASN A 68 5.47 -0.51 14.53
N TYR A 69 4.53 0.43 14.44
CA TYR A 69 4.60 1.68 15.20
C TYR A 69 4.69 1.42 16.71
N ARG A 70 3.91 0.49 17.24
CA ARG A 70 3.96 0.11 18.65
C ARG A 70 5.30 -0.49 19.03
N ILE A 71 5.80 -1.46 18.25
CA ILE A 71 7.12 -2.07 18.46
C ILE A 71 8.22 -1.01 18.48
N HIS A 72 8.16 -0.03 17.58
CA HIS A 72 9.11 1.07 17.50
C HIS A 72 9.03 1.99 18.73
N THR A 73 7.83 2.41 19.11
CA THR A 73 7.64 3.28 20.28
C THR A 73 8.02 2.60 21.59
N ASP A 74 7.76 1.29 21.72
CA ASP A 74 8.18 0.51 22.89
C ASP A 74 9.73 0.43 22.96
N ALA A 75 10.41 0.20 21.85
CA ALA A 75 11.87 0.20 21.79
C ALA A 75 12.48 1.55 22.18
N ILE A 76 11.92 2.66 21.69
CA ILE A 76 12.33 4.02 22.09
C ILE A 76 12.16 4.21 23.60
N LYS A 77 11.00 3.81 24.12
CA LYS A 77 10.68 3.93 25.54
C LYS A 77 11.64 3.15 26.43
N GLU A 78 11.95 1.93 26.03
CA GLU A 78 12.80 1.01 26.81
C GLU A 78 14.28 1.38 26.77
N THR A 79 14.76 1.91 25.63
CA THR A 79 16.21 2.08 25.40
C THR A 79 16.65 3.53 25.42
N LEU A 80 15.86 4.46 24.86
CA LEU A 80 16.28 5.86 24.67
C LEU A 80 15.72 6.81 25.72
N LEU A 81 14.67 6.41 26.48
CA LEU A 81 14.10 7.27 27.51
C LEU A 81 14.66 6.91 28.89
N PRO A 82 15.35 7.85 29.60
CA PRO A 82 15.69 7.67 30.98
C PRO A 82 14.46 7.48 31.88
N ALA A 83 14.63 6.79 33.01
CA ALA A 83 13.55 6.50 33.96
C ALA A 83 12.85 7.76 34.51
N GLU A 84 13.57 8.89 34.60
CA GLU A 84 13.09 10.16 35.16
C GLU A 84 13.03 11.25 34.09
N VAL A 85 12.26 11.03 33.04
CA VAL A 85 12.11 11.99 31.95
C VAL A 85 10.73 12.66 32.01
N SER A 86 10.67 13.97 31.81
CA SER A 86 9.39 14.69 31.71
C SER A 86 8.66 14.32 30.41
N LYS A 87 7.32 14.47 30.40
CA LYS A 87 6.51 14.24 29.19
C LYS A 87 6.96 15.08 28.00
N ALA A 88 7.41 16.32 28.23
CA ALA A 88 7.90 17.22 27.19
C ALA A 88 9.20 16.70 26.57
N GLN A 89 10.15 16.25 27.40
CA GLN A 89 11.41 15.67 26.91
C GLN A 89 11.19 14.36 26.17
N ALA A 90 10.31 13.49 26.67
CA ALA A 90 9.93 12.25 25.97
C ALA A 90 9.33 12.56 24.59
N ALA A 91 8.46 13.57 24.48
CA ALA A 91 7.88 13.99 23.21
C ALA A 91 8.92 14.43 22.18
N VAL A 92 10.00 15.10 22.61
CA VAL A 92 11.12 15.48 21.73
C VAL A 92 11.85 14.25 21.22
N VAL A 93 12.13 13.26 22.07
CA VAL A 93 12.78 12.01 21.63
C VAL A 93 11.92 11.28 20.60
N TYR A 94 10.63 11.12 20.85
CA TYR A 94 9.71 10.50 19.88
C TYR A 94 9.64 11.27 18.57
N ALA A 95 9.62 12.60 18.60
CA ALA A 95 9.61 13.43 17.40
C ALA A 95 10.92 13.26 16.61
N ASN A 96 12.08 13.25 17.26
CA ASN A 96 13.37 13.04 16.62
C ASN A 96 13.46 11.66 15.96
N GLU A 97 12.97 10.62 16.61
CA GLU A 97 12.95 9.27 16.06
C GLU A 97 11.95 9.14 14.90
N ALA A 98 10.82 9.84 14.94
CA ALA A 98 9.90 9.90 13.81
C ALA A 98 10.51 10.66 12.62
N ASP A 99 11.23 11.75 12.87
CA ASP A 99 11.92 12.51 11.83
C ASP A 99 13.10 11.74 11.23
N LEU A 100 13.82 10.93 12.03
CA LEU A 100 14.83 10.02 11.50
C LEU A 100 14.27 9.11 10.41
N LEU A 101 13.09 8.53 10.63
CA LEU A 101 12.42 7.67 9.65
C LEU A 101 11.93 8.45 8.44
N ASN A 102 11.39 9.66 8.66
CA ASN A 102 10.97 10.54 7.58
C ASN A 102 12.17 10.94 6.70
N VAL A 103 13.30 11.31 7.29
CA VAL A 103 14.51 11.64 6.54
C VAL A 103 15.06 10.41 5.82
N ALA A 104 15.05 9.23 6.44
CA ALA A 104 15.52 7.99 5.82
C ALA A 104 14.73 7.63 4.55
N LEU A 105 13.42 7.85 4.52
CA LEU A 105 12.54 7.47 3.41
C LEU A 105 12.28 8.63 2.44
N PHE A 106 11.97 9.83 2.96
CA PHE A 106 11.50 10.97 2.15
C PHE A 106 12.57 12.03 1.94
N GLY A 107 13.73 11.94 2.63
CA GLY A 107 14.81 12.90 2.56
C GLY A 107 14.55 14.22 3.30
N LYS A 108 13.48 14.31 4.10
CA LYS A 108 13.09 15.52 4.83
C LYS A 108 12.36 15.21 6.13
N THR A 109 12.45 16.14 7.09
CA THR A 109 11.71 16.10 8.35
C THR A 109 10.24 16.47 8.16
N ALA A 110 9.41 16.19 9.16
CA ALA A 110 8.02 16.62 9.15
C ALA A 110 7.88 18.16 9.07
N ARG A 111 8.79 18.89 9.71
CA ARG A 111 8.84 20.36 9.68
C ARG A 111 9.17 20.90 8.30
N GLU A 112 10.18 20.36 7.63
CA GLU A 112 10.58 20.75 6.27
C GLU A 112 9.46 20.48 5.28
N TRP A 113 8.85 19.29 5.35
CA TRP A 113 7.72 18.96 4.51
C TRP A 113 6.55 19.94 4.70
N ARG A 114 6.22 20.30 5.95
CA ARG A 114 5.16 21.26 6.24
C ARG A 114 5.47 22.65 5.68
N ALA A 115 6.72 23.10 5.74
CA ALA A 115 7.14 24.37 5.18
C ALA A 115 7.01 24.43 3.64
N GLU A 116 7.25 23.28 2.97
CA GLU A 116 7.09 23.16 1.52
C GLU A 116 5.62 22.98 1.09
N ASN A 117 4.75 22.49 2.00
CA ASN A 117 3.34 22.20 1.73
C ASN A 117 2.42 22.86 2.76
N PRO A 118 2.37 24.21 2.80
CA PRO A 118 1.62 24.95 3.83
C PRO A 118 0.12 24.68 3.79
N ASP A 119 -0.44 24.49 2.59
CA ASP A 119 -1.87 24.30 2.36
C ASP A 119 -2.30 22.82 2.37
N ALA A 120 -1.38 21.87 2.52
CA ALA A 120 -1.72 20.45 2.55
C ALA A 120 -2.38 20.07 3.87
N GLU A 121 -3.47 19.30 3.80
CA GLU A 121 -4.07 18.67 4.97
C GLU A 121 -3.24 17.45 5.44
N GLY A 122 -3.24 17.20 6.75
CA GLY A 122 -2.53 16.06 7.33
C GLY A 122 -1.01 16.26 7.47
N ASN A 123 -0.25 15.22 7.27
CA ASN A 123 1.21 15.19 7.39
C ASN A 123 1.85 14.41 6.22
N ILE A 124 3.18 14.31 6.18
CA ILE A 124 3.92 13.62 5.10
C ILE A 124 3.46 12.16 4.88
N ARG A 125 3.02 11.47 5.94
CA ARG A 125 2.54 10.08 5.85
C ARG A 125 1.15 10.00 5.23
N ASP A 126 0.30 10.99 5.47
CA ASP A 126 -1.06 11.06 4.92
C ASP A 126 -1.05 11.30 3.40
N GLN A 127 0.03 11.89 2.89
CA GLN A 127 0.25 12.15 1.46
C GLN A 127 1.16 11.11 0.78
N SER A 128 1.51 10.03 1.50
CA SER A 128 2.41 8.99 1.00
C SER A 128 1.69 7.95 0.17
N THR A 129 2.41 7.38 -0.81
CA THR A 129 1.90 6.23 -1.59
C THR A 129 1.86 4.97 -0.72
N LEU A 130 1.16 3.95 -1.20
CA LEU A 130 1.05 2.67 -0.52
C LEU A 130 2.43 2.03 -0.31
N GLU A 131 3.28 2.04 -1.35
CA GLU A 131 4.64 1.50 -1.31
C GLU A 131 5.48 2.22 -0.26
N GLN A 132 5.38 3.55 -0.18
CA GLN A 132 6.06 4.34 0.83
C GLN A 132 5.60 3.99 2.25
N LEU A 133 4.30 3.78 2.46
CA LEU A 133 3.77 3.37 3.76
C LEU A 133 4.23 1.96 4.16
N VAL A 134 4.31 1.02 3.22
CA VAL A 134 4.86 -0.32 3.45
C VAL A 134 6.33 -0.24 3.87
N VAL A 135 7.14 0.52 3.13
CA VAL A 135 8.55 0.72 3.46
C VAL A 135 8.70 1.39 4.82
N LEU A 136 7.94 2.45 5.10
CA LEU A 136 7.96 3.13 6.40
C LEU A 136 7.69 2.17 7.56
N SER A 137 6.66 1.33 7.42
CA SER A 137 6.31 0.31 8.43
C SER A 137 7.45 -0.68 8.68
N ASN A 138 8.17 -1.09 7.63
CA ASN A 138 9.36 -1.93 7.75
C ASN A 138 10.51 -1.20 8.44
N LEU A 139 10.73 0.09 8.10
CA LEU A 139 11.76 0.91 8.74
C LEU A 139 11.47 1.10 10.24
N GLU A 140 10.22 1.25 10.65
CA GLU A 140 9.83 1.31 12.07
C GLU A 140 10.27 0.05 12.82
N SER A 141 10.00 -1.12 12.28
CA SER A 141 10.40 -2.40 12.86
C SER A 141 11.91 -2.57 12.93
N LEU A 142 12.62 -2.23 11.86
CA LEU A 142 14.08 -2.31 11.78
C LEU A 142 14.75 -1.31 12.74
N ASN A 143 14.24 -0.07 12.81
CA ASN A 143 14.77 0.92 13.74
C ASN A 143 14.61 0.47 15.19
N ALA A 144 13.50 -0.21 15.54
CA ALA A 144 13.34 -0.78 16.86
C ALA A 144 14.46 -1.77 17.22
N VAL A 145 14.90 -2.60 16.27
CA VAL A 145 16.03 -3.53 16.46
C VAL A 145 17.34 -2.75 16.64
N LEU A 146 17.59 -1.75 15.76
CA LEU A 146 18.82 -0.95 15.82
C LEU A 146 18.93 -0.12 17.10
N VAL A 147 17.80 0.39 17.60
CA VAL A 147 17.71 1.08 18.90
C VAL A 147 18.09 0.13 20.04
N ARG A 148 17.57 -1.09 20.07
CA ARG A 148 17.91 -2.09 21.09
C ARG A 148 19.36 -2.58 21.01
N GLN A 149 20.02 -2.37 19.88
CA GLN A 149 21.46 -2.64 19.69
C GLN A 149 22.33 -1.44 20.06
N ASP A 150 21.76 -0.40 20.67
CA ASP A 150 22.44 0.84 21.06
C ASP A 150 23.19 1.54 19.92
N LEU A 151 22.73 1.35 18.66
CA LEU A 151 23.31 2.04 17.52
C LEU A 151 23.03 3.54 17.59
N ALA A 152 24.07 4.35 17.38
CA ALA A 152 23.95 5.80 17.36
C ALA A 152 23.00 6.28 16.23
N GLN A 153 22.22 7.33 16.49
CA GLN A 153 21.23 7.85 15.54
C GLN A 153 21.78 8.14 14.13
N PRO A 154 22.97 8.75 13.94
CA PRO A 154 23.51 8.96 12.59
C PRO A 154 23.79 7.66 11.84
N GLU A 155 24.26 6.63 12.53
CA GLU A 155 24.52 5.32 11.92
C GLU A 155 23.21 4.60 11.55
N ARG A 156 22.19 4.71 12.41
CA ARG A 156 20.85 4.20 12.13
C ARG A 156 20.25 4.88 10.89
N LEU A 157 20.40 6.21 10.76
CA LEU A 157 19.92 6.95 9.59
C LEU A 157 20.52 6.42 8.30
N VAL A 158 21.83 6.21 8.24
CA VAL A 158 22.51 5.69 7.04
C VAL A 158 22.00 4.31 6.68
N ARG A 159 21.89 3.40 7.65
CA ARG A 159 21.39 2.03 7.40
C ARG A 159 19.95 2.02 6.94
N LEU A 160 19.07 2.77 7.60
CA LEU A 160 17.66 2.86 7.26
C LEU A 160 17.42 3.49 5.88
N ASN A 161 18.20 4.51 5.52
CA ASN A 161 18.13 5.11 4.18
C ASN A 161 18.55 4.11 3.09
N GLN A 162 19.63 3.35 3.28
CA GLN A 162 20.04 2.31 2.33
C GLN A 162 18.94 1.24 2.15
N ILE A 163 18.31 0.83 3.24
CA ILE A 163 17.20 -0.13 3.22
C ILE A 163 15.99 0.47 2.50
N ALA A 164 15.63 1.72 2.80
CA ALA A 164 14.54 2.43 2.15
C ALA A 164 14.71 2.46 0.63
N ILE A 165 15.89 2.85 0.15
CA ILE A 165 16.24 2.90 -1.27
C ILE A 165 16.11 1.52 -1.92
N SER A 166 16.63 0.47 -1.26
CA SER A 166 16.56 -0.90 -1.76
C SER A 166 15.13 -1.41 -1.88
N GLN A 167 14.32 -1.21 -0.83
CA GLN A 167 12.93 -1.65 -0.80
C GLN A 167 12.05 -0.88 -1.79
N MET A 168 12.19 0.45 -1.85
CA MET A 168 11.47 1.26 -2.83
C MET A 168 11.80 0.83 -4.27
N ARG A 169 13.07 0.57 -4.57
CA ARG A 169 13.48 0.07 -5.89
C ARG A 169 12.79 -1.26 -6.21
N SER A 170 12.78 -2.20 -5.28
CA SER A 170 12.14 -3.51 -5.50
C SER A 170 10.64 -3.40 -5.75
N LEU A 171 9.94 -2.53 -5.03
CA LEU A 171 8.49 -2.32 -5.20
C LEU A 171 8.15 -1.64 -6.52
N LEU A 172 8.94 -0.65 -6.95
CA LEU A 172 8.70 0.09 -8.19
C LEU A 172 9.09 -0.67 -9.46
N THR A 173 9.97 -1.69 -9.36
CA THR A 173 10.35 -2.54 -10.51
C THR A 173 9.42 -3.74 -10.70
N SER A 174 8.55 -4.02 -9.74
CA SER A 174 7.60 -5.14 -9.80
C SER A 174 6.22 -4.75 -10.33
N SER A 175 6.04 -3.48 -10.67
CA SER A 175 4.84 -2.90 -11.32
C SER A 175 5.11 -2.69 -12.79
#